data_fcf9dff549c2ecbfa9c8531ffe5cb51e
#
_entry.id   fcf9dff549c2ecbfa9c8531ffe5cb51e
#
_cell.length_a   1.000
_cell.length_b   1.000
_cell.length_c   1.000
_cell.angle_alpha   90.00
_cell.angle_beta   90.00
_cell.angle_gamma   90.00
#
_symmetry.space_group_name_H-M   'P 1'
#
loop_
_entity.id
_entity.type
_entity.pdbx_description
1 polymer ?
#
loop_
_entity_poly.entity_id
_entity_poly.type
_entity_poly.pdbx_seq_one_letter_code
_entity_poly.pdbx_strand_id
1 'polypeptide(L)'
;LSPYLAWGNISMRQVWQASMQFENRSNNLFNLRSFRSRLFWHCHFIQKFEREKNLESENFNKAFNQINKIENDRFRESFENAKTGYPLVDACIRCL
;
A
#
# COMPACT_ATOMS: atom_id res chain seq x y z
N LEU A 1 11.19 -4.49 5.98
CA LEU A 1 10.97 -3.33 6.86
C LEU A 1 9.51 -3.20 7.31
N SER A 2 8.53 -3.44 6.41
CA SER A 2 7.10 -3.26 6.69
C SER A 2 6.60 -4.01 7.93
N PRO A 3 6.92 -5.30 8.17
CA PRO A 3 6.49 -5.99 9.39
C PRO A 3 6.99 -5.32 10.67
N TYR A 4 8.23 -4.85 10.67
CA TYR A 4 8.82 -4.20 11.84
C TYR A 4 8.17 -2.85 12.17
N LEU A 5 7.74 -2.11 11.15
CA LEU A 5 6.98 -0.88 11.32
C LEU A 5 5.54 -1.18 11.79
N ALA A 6 4.88 -2.18 11.20
CA ALA A 6 3.53 -2.57 11.55
C ALA A 6 3.40 -3.04 13.00
N TRP A 7 4.39 -3.79 13.48
CA TRP A 7 4.42 -4.31 14.86
C TRP A 7 5.09 -3.36 15.86
N GLY A 8 5.52 -2.17 15.44
CA GLY A 8 6.12 -1.18 16.31
C GLY A 8 7.54 -1.53 16.82
N ASN A 9 8.20 -2.54 16.24
CA ASN A 9 9.57 -2.91 16.59
C ASN A 9 10.56 -1.79 16.26
N ILE A 10 10.24 -0.99 15.26
CA ILE A 10 11.00 0.19 14.84
C ILE A 10 10.05 1.32 14.51
N SER A 11 10.34 2.53 14.96
CA SER A 11 9.52 3.70 14.66
C SER A 11 9.87 4.33 13.32
N MET A 12 8.88 5.02 12.71
CA MET A 12 9.12 5.80 11.49
C MET A 12 10.21 6.86 11.68
N ARG A 13 10.30 7.46 12.88
CA ARG A 13 11.35 8.43 13.22
C ARG A 13 12.73 7.80 13.15
N GLN A 14 12.92 6.62 13.73
CA GLN A 14 14.20 5.90 13.67
C GLN A 14 14.61 5.57 12.25
N VAL A 15 13.67 5.09 11.42
CA VAL A 15 13.93 4.80 10.01
C VAL A 15 14.32 6.07 9.24
N TRP A 16 13.62 7.16 9.48
CA TRP A 16 13.92 8.45 8.87
C TRP A 16 15.33 8.94 9.25
N GLN A 17 15.64 8.97 10.54
CA GLN A 17 16.96 9.39 11.05
C GLN A 17 18.09 8.53 10.50
N ALA A 18 17.91 7.20 10.48
CA ALA A 18 18.87 6.29 9.86
C ALA A 18 19.08 6.60 8.37
N SER A 19 18.00 6.90 7.63
CA SER A 19 18.10 7.27 6.22
C SER A 19 18.88 8.56 5.99
N MET A 20 18.79 9.53 6.92
CA MET A 20 19.54 10.77 6.86
C MET A 20 21.05 10.54 7.09
N GLN A 21 21.39 9.71 8.07
CA GLN A 21 22.78 9.33 8.34
C GLN A 21 23.41 8.55 7.17
N PHE A 22 22.61 7.72 6.51
CA PHE A 22 23.05 6.95 5.37
C PHE A 22 23.30 7.80 4.11
N GLU A 23 22.65 8.95 3.98
CA GLU A 23 22.83 9.87 2.86
C GLU A 23 24.29 10.34 2.71
N ASN A 24 24.95 10.59 3.85
CA ASN A 24 26.34 11.03 3.87
C ASN A 24 27.34 9.95 3.44
N ARG A 25 26.89 8.68 3.36
CA ARG A 25 27.71 7.52 3.03
C ARG A 25 27.38 6.88 1.68
N SER A 26 26.30 7.31 1.05
CA SER A 26 25.76 6.65 -0.15
C SER A 26 25.88 7.55 -1.36
N ASN A 27 26.40 7.01 -2.44
CA ASN A 27 26.40 7.66 -3.76
C ASN A 27 25.02 7.57 -4.46
N ASN A 28 24.02 6.93 -3.84
CA ASN A 28 22.72 6.67 -4.47
C ASN A 28 21.59 7.50 -3.86
N LEU A 29 21.69 8.83 -4.02
CA LEU A 29 20.72 9.80 -3.51
C LEU A 29 19.31 9.60 -4.08
N PHE A 30 19.20 9.13 -5.32
CA PHE A 30 17.90 8.90 -5.96
C PHE A 30 17.09 7.83 -5.23
N ASN A 31 17.71 6.70 -4.89
CA ASN A 31 17.05 5.61 -4.18
C ASN A 31 16.64 6.03 -2.76
N LEU A 32 17.47 6.82 -2.09
CA LEU A 32 17.14 7.36 -0.76
C LEU A 32 15.96 8.33 -0.79
N ARG A 33 15.88 9.20 -1.79
CA ARG A 33 14.73 10.10 -1.98
C ARG A 33 13.46 9.31 -2.24
N SER A 34 13.51 8.31 -3.12
CA SER A 34 12.39 7.42 -3.41
C SER A 34 11.95 6.66 -2.16
N PHE A 35 12.88 6.14 -1.37
CA PHE A 35 12.61 5.47 -0.11
C PHE A 35 11.91 6.40 0.90
N ARG A 36 12.43 7.62 1.09
CA ARG A 36 11.84 8.62 1.98
C ARG A 36 10.43 9.04 1.53
N SER A 37 10.23 9.18 0.23
CA SER A 37 8.90 9.44 -0.32
C SER A 37 7.89 8.35 0.09
N ARG A 38 8.29 7.07 0.09
CA ARG A 38 7.44 5.97 0.55
C ARG A 38 7.12 6.05 2.05
N LEU A 39 8.05 6.52 2.88
CA LEU A 39 7.78 6.74 4.30
C LEU A 39 6.74 7.85 4.52
N PHE A 40 6.77 8.93 3.73
CA PHE A 40 5.72 9.96 3.78
C PHE A 40 4.35 9.42 3.39
N TRP A 41 4.26 8.61 2.34
CA TRP A 41 3.01 7.98 1.94
C TRP A 41 2.43 7.09 3.04
N HIS A 42 3.28 6.33 3.72
CA HIS A 42 2.85 5.52 4.86
C HIS A 42 2.20 6.39 5.96
N CYS A 43 2.87 7.46 6.38
CA CYS A 43 2.33 8.38 7.39
C CYS A 43 1.06 9.09 6.89
N HIS A 44 1.02 9.49 5.61
CA HIS A 44 -0.13 10.16 5.02
C HIS A 44 -1.39 9.29 5.11
N PHE A 45 -1.31 8.01 4.75
CA PHE A 45 -2.47 7.12 4.80
C PHE A 45 -2.95 6.87 6.23
N ILE A 46 -2.05 6.71 7.20
CA ILE A 46 -2.42 6.56 8.61
C ILE A 46 -3.15 7.82 9.10
N GLN A 47 -2.58 9.00 8.88
CA GLN A 47 -3.19 10.27 9.28
C GLN A 47 -4.53 10.52 8.60
N LYS A 48 -4.65 10.09 7.34
CA LYS A 48 -5.90 10.21 6.59
C LYS A 48 -6.98 9.33 7.21
N PHE A 49 -6.65 8.08 7.56
CA PHE A 49 -7.56 7.15 8.22
C PHE A 49 -7.98 7.66 9.61
N GLU A 50 -7.05 8.22 10.39
CA GLU A 50 -7.35 8.81 11.69
C GLU A 50 -8.31 10.01 11.61
N ARG A 51 -8.21 10.80 10.55
CA ARG A 51 -9.06 11.97 10.33
C ARG A 51 -10.46 11.60 9.84
N GLU A 52 -10.54 10.65 8.94
CA GLU A 52 -11.76 10.28 8.23
C GLU A 52 -12.25 8.91 8.71
N LYS A 53 -12.91 8.89 9.86
CA LYS A 53 -13.41 7.66 10.51
C LYS A 53 -14.32 6.80 9.62
N ASN A 54 -14.98 7.43 8.65
CA ASN A 54 -15.89 6.74 7.73
C ASN A 54 -15.16 5.89 6.67
N LEU A 55 -13.83 6.00 6.55
CA LEU A 55 -13.06 5.21 5.59
C LEU A 55 -13.10 3.70 5.85
N GLU A 56 -13.51 3.30 7.03
CA GLU A 56 -13.71 1.89 7.36
C GLU A 56 -14.91 1.28 6.61
N SER A 57 -15.94 2.08 6.35
CA SER A 57 -17.21 1.64 5.75
C SER A 57 -17.53 2.30 4.41
N GLU A 58 -16.91 3.43 4.09
CA GLU A 58 -17.18 4.20 2.87
C GLU A 58 -15.92 4.33 2.00
N ASN A 59 -16.12 4.48 0.70
CA ASN A 59 -15.01 4.76 -0.19
C ASN A 59 -14.43 6.15 0.06
N PHE A 60 -13.10 6.26 -0.02
CA PHE A 60 -12.37 7.52 0.11
C PHE A 60 -12.91 8.59 -0.84
N ASN A 61 -13.13 8.23 -2.09
CA ASN A 61 -13.83 9.06 -3.04
C ASN A 61 -15.29 8.61 -3.12
N LYS A 62 -16.19 9.44 -2.61
CA LYS A 62 -17.64 9.14 -2.53
C LYS A 62 -18.28 8.85 -3.89
N ALA A 63 -17.68 9.30 -5.00
CA ALA A 63 -18.13 8.94 -6.33
C ALA A 63 -18.12 7.43 -6.59
N PHE A 64 -17.21 6.69 -5.95
CA PHE A 64 -17.16 5.24 -6.07
C PHE A 64 -18.28 4.51 -5.31
N ASN A 65 -18.98 5.18 -4.39
CA ASN A 65 -20.15 4.59 -3.72
C ASN A 65 -21.34 4.39 -4.68
N GLN A 66 -21.35 5.14 -5.78
CA GLN A 66 -22.42 5.06 -6.79
C GLN A 66 -22.14 4.03 -7.90
N ILE A 67 -20.97 3.40 -7.88
CA ILE A 67 -20.63 2.36 -8.86
C ILE A 67 -21.48 1.13 -8.57
N ASN A 68 -22.33 0.79 -9.52
CA ASN A 68 -23.12 -0.43 -9.45
C ASN A 68 -22.19 -1.63 -9.61
N LYS A 69 -21.94 -2.35 -8.51
CA LYS A 69 -21.13 -3.57 -8.50
C LYS A 69 -22.00 -4.72 -8.93
N ILE A 70 -21.72 -5.26 -10.10
CA ILE A 70 -22.39 -6.48 -10.59
C ILE A 70 -21.74 -7.67 -9.89
N GLU A 71 -22.50 -8.34 -9.03
CA GLU A 71 -22.08 -9.62 -8.48
C GLU A 71 -22.22 -10.69 -9.54
N ASN A 72 -21.12 -11.34 -9.88
CA ASN A 72 -21.08 -12.41 -10.85
C ASN A 72 -20.18 -13.53 -10.32
N ASP A 73 -20.80 -14.62 -9.90
CA ASP A 73 -20.10 -15.76 -9.30
C ASP A 73 -19.04 -16.36 -10.23
N ARG A 74 -19.30 -16.38 -11.54
CA ARG A 74 -18.32 -16.86 -12.52
C ARG A 74 -17.06 -15.99 -12.55
N PHE A 75 -17.21 -14.68 -12.46
CA PHE A 75 -16.05 -13.78 -12.44
C PHE A 75 -15.28 -13.90 -11.13
N ARG A 76 -16.00 -14.06 -10.01
CA ARG A 76 -15.38 -14.29 -8.71
C ARG A 76 -14.60 -15.60 -8.70
N GLU A 77 -15.20 -16.70 -9.15
CA GLU A 77 -14.53 -17.99 -9.24
C GLU A 77 -13.32 -17.96 -10.17
N SER A 78 -13.42 -17.26 -11.31
CA SER A 78 -12.29 -17.08 -12.23
C SER A 78 -11.14 -16.30 -11.58
N PHE A 79 -11.44 -15.30 -10.76
CA PHE A 79 -10.45 -14.53 -10.02
C PHE A 79 -9.79 -15.39 -8.93
N GLU A 80 -10.57 -16.05 -8.09
CA GLU A 80 -10.09 -16.92 -7.01
C GLU A 80 -9.19 -18.06 -7.53
N ASN A 81 -9.48 -18.59 -8.70
CA ASN A 81 -8.69 -19.65 -9.35
C ASN A 81 -7.56 -19.15 -10.26
N ALA A 82 -7.27 -17.83 -10.28
CA ALA A 82 -6.28 -17.23 -11.15
C ALA A 82 -6.46 -17.59 -12.65
N LYS A 83 -7.72 -17.54 -13.11
CA LYS A 83 -8.17 -17.85 -14.48
C LYS A 83 -8.97 -16.70 -15.08
N THR A 84 -8.55 -15.46 -14.82
CA THR A 84 -9.25 -14.26 -15.30
C THR A 84 -9.09 -14.04 -16.80
N GLY A 85 -8.06 -14.65 -17.41
CA GLY A 85 -7.65 -14.40 -18.79
C GLY A 85 -6.71 -13.21 -18.94
N TYR A 86 -6.34 -12.53 -17.85
CA TYR A 86 -5.34 -11.48 -17.83
C TYR A 86 -4.03 -12.03 -17.23
N PRO A 87 -3.00 -12.33 -18.04
CA PRO A 87 -1.82 -13.07 -17.59
C PRO A 87 -1.11 -12.47 -16.40
N LEU A 88 -0.99 -11.14 -16.34
CA LEU A 88 -0.34 -10.44 -15.23
C LEU A 88 -1.17 -10.57 -13.93
N VAL A 89 -2.49 -10.45 -14.01
CA VAL A 89 -3.38 -10.60 -12.86
C VAL A 89 -3.32 -12.04 -12.34
N ASP A 90 -3.42 -13.01 -13.24
CA ASP A 90 -3.36 -14.43 -12.90
C ASP A 90 -2.03 -14.81 -12.27
N ALA A 91 -0.92 -14.24 -12.76
CA ALA A 91 0.40 -14.46 -12.17
C ALA A 91 0.50 -13.88 -10.75
N CYS A 92 -0.02 -12.67 -10.52
CA CYS A 92 -0.03 -12.05 -9.19
C CYS A 92 -0.86 -12.88 -8.20
N ILE A 93 -2.04 -13.35 -8.59
CA ILE A 93 -2.91 -14.15 -7.71
C ILE A 93 -2.24 -15.49 -7.36
N ARG A 94 -1.52 -16.13 -8.29
CA ARG A 94 -0.78 -17.38 -8.03
C ARG A 94 0.43 -17.20 -7.11
N CYS A 95 0.92 -15.97 -6.96
CA CYS A 95 2.04 -15.65 -6.06
C CYS A 95 1.60 -15.35 -4.62
N LEU A 96 0.29 -15.20 -4.37
CA LEU A 96 -0.28 -15.00 -3.04
C LEU A 96 -0.51 -16.30 -2.32
#